data_d4ffe26f6250566a4b89488ba688f8ab
#
_entry.id   d4ffe26f6250566a4b89488ba688f8ab
#
_cell.length_a   1.000
_cell.length_b   1.000
_cell.length_c   1.000
_cell.angle_alpha   90.00
_cell.angle_beta   90.00
_cell.angle_gamma   90.00
#
_symmetry.space_group_name_H-M   'P 1'
#
loop_
_entity.id
_entity.type
_entity.pdbx_description
1 polymer ?
#
loop_
_entity_poly.entity_id
_entity_poly.type
_entity_poly.pdbx_seq_one_letter_code
_entity_poly.pdbx_strand_id
1 'polypeptide(L)'
;MDRRLTPEPRRRGALRLKLGALVLCCRRRLYWHTGGLRFARSRPGAACPHLWAEHRTPLLRQLRGEDMALQRSKVTNLRLAAARLDGLTLAPGETLSFWRAVGRPTRRRGYVEGMILRNGHVASGIGGGLCQMTNLLYWMTLHTPLTVTERWRHGYDVFPDSNRCLLYTSRCV
;
A
#
# COMPACT_ATOMS: atom_id res chain seq x y z
N MET A 1 -9.41 12.65 -28.58
CA MET A 1 -9.69 11.76 -27.43
C MET A 1 -9.60 12.62 -26.18
N ASP A 2 -10.75 13.03 -25.70
CA ASP A 2 -10.97 14.13 -24.75
C ASP A 2 -10.42 13.77 -23.36
N ARG A 3 -9.35 14.42 -22.92
CA ARG A 3 -8.86 14.40 -21.55
C ARG A 3 -9.84 15.21 -20.70
N ARG A 4 -10.86 14.59 -20.17
CA ARG A 4 -11.67 15.23 -19.14
C ARG A 4 -10.76 15.58 -17.98
N LEU A 5 -10.46 16.87 -17.91
CA LEU A 5 -9.67 17.49 -16.86
C LEU A 5 -10.38 17.24 -15.53
N THR A 6 -9.86 16.30 -14.74
CA THR A 6 -10.22 16.27 -13.33
C THR A 6 -9.78 17.59 -12.73
N PRO A 7 -10.66 18.32 -12.01
CA PRO A 7 -10.32 19.63 -11.47
C PRO A 7 -9.08 19.50 -10.58
N GLU A 8 -8.12 20.42 -10.79
CA GLU A 8 -6.93 20.44 -9.94
C GLU A 8 -7.32 20.51 -8.47
N PRO A 9 -6.73 19.66 -7.60
CA PRO A 9 -7.07 19.66 -6.20
C PRO A 9 -6.69 21.00 -5.58
N ARG A 10 -7.63 21.66 -4.91
CA ARG A 10 -7.39 22.93 -4.21
C ARG A 10 -6.18 22.79 -3.28
N ARG A 11 -5.16 23.61 -3.46
CA ARG A 11 -3.96 23.64 -2.62
C ARG A 11 -4.37 24.03 -1.19
N ARG A 12 -4.27 23.09 -0.28
CA ARG A 12 -4.51 23.33 1.15
C ARG A 12 -3.19 23.72 1.82
N GLY A 13 -3.24 24.65 2.77
CA GLY A 13 -2.05 25.06 3.55
C GLY A 13 -1.41 23.87 4.29
N ALA A 14 -0.08 23.91 4.43
CA ALA A 14 0.71 22.80 5.01
C ALA A 14 0.24 22.43 6.44
N LEU A 15 -0.13 23.41 7.26
CA LEU A 15 -0.65 23.18 8.62
C LEU A 15 -1.97 22.41 8.58
N ARG A 16 -2.90 22.80 7.71
CA ARG A 16 -4.19 22.12 7.54
C ARG A 16 -4.01 20.67 7.08
N LEU A 17 -3.03 20.40 6.21
CA LEU A 17 -2.69 19.04 5.75
C LEU A 17 -2.13 18.20 6.91
N LYS A 18 -1.22 18.75 7.72
CA LYS A 18 -0.64 18.04 8.87
C LYS A 18 -1.71 17.73 9.92
N LEU A 19 -2.55 18.70 10.25
CA LEU A 19 -3.62 18.52 11.22
C LEU A 19 -4.67 17.51 10.72
N GLY A 20 -5.08 17.61 9.47
CA GLY A 20 -5.99 16.67 8.84
C GLY A 20 -5.44 15.24 8.83
N ALA A 21 -4.15 15.07 8.51
CA ALA A 21 -3.50 13.76 8.56
C ALA A 21 -3.47 13.19 9.99
N LEU A 22 -3.20 14.03 10.99
CA LEU A 22 -3.22 13.62 12.40
C LEU A 22 -4.62 13.15 12.81
N VAL A 23 -5.65 13.94 12.54
CA VAL A 23 -7.05 13.61 12.85
C VAL A 23 -7.46 12.28 12.20
N LEU A 24 -7.14 12.09 10.91
CA LEU A 24 -7.44 10.86 10.19
C LEU A 24 -6.69 9.65 10.78
N CYS A 25 -5.43 9.82 11.17
CA CYS A 25 -4.65 8.78 11.83
C CYS A 25 -5.24 8.41 13.20
N CYS A 26 -5.63 9.40 14.02
CA CYS A 26 -6.27 9.18 15.32
C CYS A 26 -7.61 8.46 15.15
N ARG A 27 -8.46 8.94 14.23
CA ARG A 27 -9.75 8.30 13.92
C ARG A 27 -9.57 6.85 13.45
N ARG A 28 -8.57 6.57 12.60
CA ARG A 28 -8.25 5.21 12.17
C ARG A 28 -7.81 4.33 13.33
N ARG A 29 -6.95 4.81 14.21
CA ARG A 29 -6.52 4.06 15.39
C ARG A 29 -7.70 3.77 16.32
N LEU A 30 -8.52 4.78 16.60
CA LEU A 30 -9.72 4.60 17.39
C LEU A 30 -10.63 3.51 16.80
N TYR A 31 -10.90 3.58 15.50
CA TYR A 31 -11.69 2.57 14.79
C TYR A 31 -11.11 1.15 14.94
N TRP A 32 -9.79 0.98 14.93
CA TRP A 32 -9.18 -0.33 15.15
C TRP A 32 -9.44 -0.90 16.55
N HIS A 33 -9.71 -0.07 17.54
CA HIS A 33 -9.99 -0.49 18.92
C HIS A 33 -11.48 -0.57 19.25
N THR A 34 -12.29 0.28 18.64
CA THR A 34 -13.72 0.38 18.96
C THR A 34 -14.64 -0.24 17.90
N GLY A 35 -14.13 -0.53 16.71
CA GLY A 35 -14.91 -1.01 15.58
C GLY A 35 -15.27 -2.50 15.60
N GLY A 36 -15.02 -3.20 16.71
CA GLY A 36 -15.34 -4.64 16.83
C GLY A 36 -14.53 -5.56 15.91
N LEU A 37 -13.49 -5.05 15.25
CA LEU A 37 -12.68 -5.82 14.31
C LEU A 37 -11.72 -6.76 15.05
N ARG A 38 -11.72 -8.01 14.64
CA ARG A 38 -10.67 -8.97 14.98
C ARG A 38 -9.60 -8.94 13.89
N PHE A 39 -8.34 -8.93 14.29
CA PHE A 39 -7.23 -8.79 13.33
C PHE A 39 -6.40 -10.05 13.22
N ALA A 40 -5.90 -10.29 12.00
CA ALA A 40 -4.91 -11.30 11.70
C ALA A 40 -3.75 -11.29 12.69
N ARG A 41 -3.28 -12.47 13.09
CA ARG A 41 -2.19 -12.65 14.04
C ARG A 41 -1.18 -13.65 13.49
N SER A 42 0.06 -13.55 13.95
CA SER A 42 1.01 -14.63 13.75
C SER A 42 0.57 -15.84 14.60
N ARG A 43 0.46 -17.01 13.95
CA ARG A 43 0.14 -18.28 14.57
C ARG A 43 1.22 -19.29 14.18
N PRO A 44 2.34 -19.33 14.90
CA PRO A 44 3.38 -20.32 14.66
C PRO A 44 2.80 -21.74 14.64
N GLY A 45 3.17 -22.54 13.64
CA GLY A 45 2.67 -23.90 13.51
C GLY A 45 1.27 -24.02 12.87
N ALA A 46 0.62 -22.94 12.46
CA ALA A 46 -0.60 -23.03 11.68
C ALA A 46 -0.29 -23.69 10.33
N ALA A 47 -0.88 -24.86 10.10
CA ALA A 47 -0.73 -25.54 8.81
C ALA A 47 -1.55 -24.82 7.74
N CYS A 48 -0.87 -24.38 6.68
CA CYS A 48 -1.50 -23.85 5.48
C CYS A 48 -1.06 -24.75 4.29
N PRO A 49 -1.64 -25.95 4.16
CA PRO A 49 -1.14 -26.98 3.24
C PRO A 49 -1.38 -26.63 1.76
N HIS A 50 -2.23 -25.66 1.48
CA HIS A 50 -2.61 -25.30 0.11
C HIS A 50 -2.13 -23.90 -0.25
N LEU A 51 -1.46 -23.79 -1.39
CA LEU A 51 -1.13 -22.51 -2.02
C LEU A 51 -2.37 -22.00 -2.77
N TRP A 52 -2.98 -20.93 -2.28
CA TRP A 52 -4.14 -20.31 -2.93
C TRP A 52 -3.77 -19.37 -4.07
N ALA A 53 -2.77 -18.53 -3.84
CA ALA A 53 -2.34 -17.55 -4.83
C ALA A 53 -0.86 -17.24 -4.67
N GLU A 54 -0.18 -17.14 -5.80
CA GLU A 54 1.19 -16.65 -5.89
C GLU A 54 1.26 -15.57 -6.96
N HIS A 55 2.00 -14.51 -6.70
CA HIS A 55 2.22 -13.47 -7.70
C HIS A 55 3.62 -12.89 -7.57
N ARG A 56 4.25 -12.67 -8.72
CA ARG A 56 5.61 -12.11 -8.83
C ARG A 56 5.57 -10.87 -9.69
N THR A 57 6.12 -9.78 -9.19
CA THR A 57 6.28 -8.54 -9.94
C THR A 57 7.73 -8.09 -9.95
N PRO A 58 8.24 -7.53 -11.05
CA PRO A 58 9.57 -6.94 -11.07
C PRO A 58 9.69 -5.85 -10.01
N LEU A 59 10.70 -5.98 -9.15
CA LEU A 59 10.96 -4.96 -8.12
C LEU A 59 11.51 -3.68 -8.73
N LEU A 60 12.42 -3.80 -9.68
CA LEU A 60 13.05 -2.67 -10.33
C LEU A 60 12.49 -2.54 -11.74
N ARG A 61 11.97 -1.37 -12.06
CA ARG A 61 11.51 -1.04 -13.41
C ARG A 61 12.33 0.13 -13.90
N GLN A 62 12.87 0.01 -15.11
CA GLN A 62 13.57 1.11 -15.76
C GLN A 62 12.52 2.11 -16.28
N LEU A 63 12.37 3.21 -15.58
CA LEU A 63 11.44 4.27 -15.95
C LEU A 63 12.22 5.42 -16.57
N ARG A 64 11.73 5.97 -17.67
CA ARG A 64 12.37 7.11 -18.33
C ARG A 64 12.37 8.32 -17.40
N GLY A 65 13.55 8.90 -17.17
CA GLY A 65 13.72 10.12 -16.37
C GLY A 65 13.62 9.94 -14.85
N GLU A 66 13.51 8.70 -14.33
CA GLU A 66 13.39 8.43 -12.91
C GLU A 66 14.72 8.02 -12.27
N ASP A 67 14.93 8.46 -11.04
CA ASP A 67 16.11 8.11 -10.26
C ASP A 67 16.08 6.63 -9.83
N MET A 68 16.98 5.84 -10.41
CA MET A 68 17.14 4.42 -10.06
C MET A 68 17.58 4.20 -8.61
N ALA A 69 18.17 5.19 -7.94
CA ALA A 69 18.50 5.11 -6.52
C ALA A 69 17.23 5.01 -5.67
N LEU A 70 16.19 5.79 -5.97
CA LEU A 70 14.88 5.70 -5.31
C LEU A 70 14.19 4.35 -5.56
N GLN A 71 14.40 3.76 -6.73
CA GLN A 71 13.90 2.41 -7.03
C GLN A 71 14.61 1.34 -6.19
N ARG A 72 15.94 1.46 -6.02
CA ARG A 72 16.71 0.52 -5.19
C ARG A 72 16.35 0.65 -3.71
N SER A 73 16.20 1.87 -3.21
CA SER A 73 15.78 2.14 -1.82
C SER A 73 14.42 1.51 -1.48
N LYS A 74 13.52 1.44 -2.45
CA LYS A 74 12.22 0.76 -2.31
C LYS A 74 12.36 -0.70 -1.86
N VAL A 75 13.42 -1.41 -2.29
CA VAL A 75 13.64 -2.82 -1.92
C VAL A 75 13.78 -2.97 -0.40
N THR A 76 14.50 -2.07 0.26
CA THR A 76 14.63 -2.04 1.73
C THR A 76 13.26 -1.87 2.38
N ASN A 77 12.47 -0.91 1.91
CA ASN A 77 11.14 -0.65 2.44
C ASN A 77 10.20 -1.85 2.29
N LEU A 78 10.25 -2.51 1.14
CA LEU A 78 9.43 -3.71 0.86
C LEU A 78 9.85 -4.90 1.73
N ARG A 79 11.15 -5.12 1.94
CA ARG A 79 11.65 -6.19 2.83
C ARG A 79 11.16 -5.99 4.27
N LEU A 80 11.25 -4.77 4.79
CA LEU A 80 10.77 -4.44 6.14
C LEU A 80 9.26 -4.65 6.28
N ALA A 81 8.48 -4.30 5.25
CA ALA A 81 7.05 -4.53 5.24
C ALA A 81 6.72 -6.02 5.12
N ALA A 82 7.42 -6.76 4.25
CA ALA A 82 7.25 -8.20 4.08
C ALA A 82 7.48 -8.96 5.39
N ALA A 83 8.57 -8.66 6.10
CA ALA A 83 8.87 -9.27 7.40
C ALA A 83 7.78 -9.02 8.48
N ARG A 84 6.92 -8.03 8.30
CA ARG A 84 5.78 -7.77 9.20
C ARG A 84 4.50 -8.48 8.78
N LEU A 85 4.43 -8.93 7.55
CA LEU A 85 3.28 -9.62 6.98
C LEU A 85 3.49 -11.13 6.96
N ASP A 86 4.74 -11.54 6.90
CA ASP A 86 5.12 -12.95 6.87
C ASP A 86 4.63 -13.69 8.12
N GLY A 87 4.09 -14.89 7.93
CA GLY A 87 3.52 -15.71 8.99
C GLY A 87 2.19 -15.19 9.59
N LEU A 88 1.62 -14.10 9.08
CA LEU A 88 0.28 -13.68 9.50
C LEU A 88 -0.77 -14.65 8.95
N THR A 89 -1.64 -15.11 9.81
CA THR A 89 -2.77 -15.97 9.47
C THR A 89 -4.09 -15.26 9.76
N LEU A 90 -5.08 -15.50 8.91
CA LEU A 90 -6.45 -15.04 9.11
C LEU A 90 -7.35 -16.23 9.47
N ALA A 91 -8.03 -16.14 10.60
CA ALA A 91 -9.15 -17.02 10.90
C ALA A 91 -10.45 -16.42 10.32
N PRO A 92 -11.51 -17.20 10.18
CA PRO A 92 -12.81 -16.69 9.76
C PRO A 92 -13.26 -15.49 10.60
N GLY A 93 -13.69 -14.42 9.92
CA GLY A 93 -14.09 -13.16 10.55
C GLY A 93 -12.95 -12.28 11.04
N GLU A 94 -11.68 -12.62 10.77
CA GLU A 94 -10.55 -11.73 11.02
C GLU A 94 -10.23 -10.86 9.80
N THR A 95 -9.63 -9.71 10.05
CA THR A 95 -9.26 -8.72 9.04
C THR A 95 -7.74 -8.53 9.00
N LEU A 96 -7.14 -8.61 7.82
CA LEU A 96 -5.77 -8.15 7.62
C LEU A 96 -5.78 -6.65 7.31
N SER A 97 -5.28 -5.84 8.21
CA SER A 97 -5.04 -4.43 7.95
C SER A 97 -3.56 -4.19 7.70
N PHE A 98 -3.21 -3.81 6.46
CA PHE A 98 -1.83 -3.56 6.06
C PHE A 98 -1.14 -2.55 7.00
N TRP A 99 -1.76 -1.40 7.22
CA TRP A 99 -1.16 -0.36 8.06
C TRP A 99 -1.12 -0.69 9.55
N ARG A 100 -1.96 -1.60 10.02
CA ARG A 100 -1.87 -2.12 11.38
C ARG A 100 -0.69 -3.10 11.51
N ALA A 101 -0.50 -3.99 10.55
CA ALA A 101 0.58 -4.97 10.55
C ALA A 101 1.95 -4.31 10.33
N VAL A 102 2.09 -3.55 9.27
CA VAL A 102 3.34 -2.88 8.89
C VAL A 102 3.63 -1.68 9.79
N GLY A 103 2.60 -0.94 10.18
CA GLY A 103 2.69 0.29 10.95
C GLY A 103 3.22 1.46 10.14
N ARG A 104 3.38 2.61 10.80
CA ARG A 104 3.90 3.83 10.15
C ARG A 104 5.36 3.65 9.75
N PRO A 105 5.74 3.87 8.48
CA PRO A 105 7.13 3.85 8.05
C PRO A 105 7.86 5.08 8.62
N THR A 106 8.94 4.83 9.34
CA THR A 106 9.78 5.88 9.93
C THR A 106 11.26 5.49 9.82
N ARG A 107 12.17 6.47 9.83
CA ARG A 107 13.62 6.23 9.84
C ARG A 107 14.03 5.36 11.04
N ARG A 108 13.43 5.58 12.21
CA ARG A 108 13.68 4.78 13.43
C ARG A 108 13.37 3.28 13.25
N ARG A 109 12.49 2.94 12.33
CA ARG A 109 12.12 1.56 11.99
C ARG A 109 12.88 1.02 10.78
N GLY A 110 13.95 1.71 10.35
CA GLY A 110 14.79 1.32 9.24
C GLY A 110 14.25 1.69 7.85
N TYR A 111 13.08 2.35 7.76
CA TYR A 111 12.56 2.77 6.46
C TYR A 111 13.40 3.92 5.89
N VAL A 112 13.70 3.82 4.61
CA VAL A 112 14.49 4.79 3.86
C VAL A 112 13.60 5.58 2.89
N GLU A 113 14.17 6.63 2.33
CA GLU A 113 13.51 7.37 1.26
C GLU A 113 13.38 6.51 0.01
N GLY A 114 12.23 6.57 -0.60
CA GLY A 114 11.90 5.90 -1.85
C GLY A 114 10.87 6.72 -2.61
N MET A 115 10.50 6.26 -3.78
CA MET A 115 9.55 6.94 -4.65
C MET A 115 8.14 6.95 -4.06
N ILE A 116 7.56 8.13 -3.94
CA ILE A 116 6.16 8.36 -3.59
C ILE A 116 5.46 9.20 -4.65
N LEU A 117 4.14 9.10 -4.72
CA LEU A 117 3.31 9.99 -5.53
C LEU A 117 2.71 11.08 -4.65
N ARG A 118 2.96 12.33 -5.00
CA ARG A 118 2.39 13.49 -4.32
C ARG A 118 1.78 14.45 -5.34
N ASN A 119 0.48 14.67 -5.28
CA ASN A 119 -0.26 15.55 -6.20
C ASN A 119 -0.03 15.21 -7.68
N GLY A 120 0.03 13.92 -8.03
CA GLY A 120 0.26 13.48 -9.40
C GLY A 120 1.72 13.52 -9.87
N HIS A 121 2.66 13.94 -9.02
CA HIS A 121 4.08 13.99 -9.33
C HIS A 121 4.87 12.97 -8.51
N VAL A 122 5.97 12.50 -9.11
CA VAL A 122 6.94 11.67 -8.40
C VAL A 122 7.72 12.54 -7.41
N ALA A 123 7.87 12.04 -6.20
CA ALA A 123 8.64 12.70 -5.14
C ALA A 123 9.35 11.64 -4.28
N SER A 124 10.29 12.07 -3.44
CA SER A 124 10.92 11.22 -2.44
C SER A 124 10.17 11.28 -1.10
N GLY A 125 10.13 10.15 -0.39
CA GLY A 125 9.56 10.10 0.95
C GLY A 125 9.87 8.80 1.67
N ILE A 126 9.87 8.86 3.01
CA ILE A 126 10.15 7.69 3.87
C ILE A 126 9.09 6.61 3.65
N GLY A 127 9.53 5.39 3.40
CA GLY A 127 8.65 4.26 3.10
C GLY A 127 8.11 4.28 1.66
N GLY A 128 8.74 5.04 0.75
CA GLY A 128 8.35 5.05 -0.66
C GLY A 128 8.40 3.65 -1.28
N GLY A 129 7.46 3.37 -2.18
CA GLY A 129 7.31 2.09 -2.86
C GLY A 129 6.41 1.07 -2.16
N LEU A 130 5.92 1.32 -0.93
CA LEU A 130 5.03 0.39 -0.21
C LEU A 130 3.69 0.15 -0.92
N CYS A 131 3.27 1.05 -1.82
CA CYS A 131 2.09 0.84 -2.67
C CYS A 131 2.23 -0.42 -3.56
N GLN A 132 3.45 -0.79 -3.96
CA GLN A 132 3.67 -2.03 -4.71
C GLN A 132 3.28 -3.26 -3.87
N MET A 133 3.60 -3.28 -2.57
CA MET A 133 3.21 -4.37 -1.67
C MET A 133 1.68 -4.43 -1.49
N THR A 134 1.03 -3.29 -1.29
CA THR A 134 -0.43 -3.27 -1.14
C THR A 134 -1.15 -3.71 -2.42
N ASN A 135 -0.62 -3.36 -3.58
CA ASN A 135 -1.14 -3.83 -4.86
C ASN A 135 -0.96 -5.33 -5.03
N LEU A 136 0.22 -5.87 -4.65
CA LEU A 136 0.49 -7.31 -4.70
C LEU A 136 -0.49 -8.09 -3.81
N LEU A 137 -0.66 -7.66 -2.56
CA LEU A 137 -1.62 -8.27 -1.63
C LEU A 137 -3.05 -8.21 -2.16
N TYR A 138 -3.46 -7.06 -2.70
CA TYR A 138 -4.78 -6.91 -3.29
C TYR A 138 -4.99 -7.89 -4.45
N TRP A 139 -4.01 -7.98 -5.36
CA TRP A 139 -4.10 -8.90 -6.48
C TRP A 139 -4.24 -10.36 -6.00
N MET A 140 -3.41 -10.80 -5.06
CA MET A 140 -3.52 -12.14 -4.48
C MET A 140 -4.89 -12.35 -3.81
N THR A 141 -5.40 -11.35 -3.11
CA THR A 141 -6.73 -11.44 -2.45
C THR A 141 -7.85 -11.69 -3.45
N LEU A 142 -7.78 -11.13 -4.67
CA LEU A 142 -8.79 -11.38 -5.71
C LEU A 142 -8.87 -12.85 -6.18
N HIS A 143 -7.84 -13.64 -5.91
CA HIS A 143 -7.78 -15.08 -6.23
C HIS A 143 -8.08 -15.98 -5.02
N THR A 144 -8.63 -15.41 -3.97
CA THR A 144 -8.99 -16.12 -2.74
C THR A 144 -10.44 -15.81 -2.36
N PRO A 145 -11.08 -16.57 -1.48
CA PRO A 145 -12.42 -16.24 -0.96
C PRO A 145 -12.42 -15.05 0.02
N LEU A 146 -11.32 -14.33 0.18
CA LEU A 146 -11.24 -13.18 1.05
C LEU A 146 -11.96 -11.97 0.45
N THR A 147 -12.66 -11.23 1.29
CA THR A 147 -13.35 -10.00 0.88
C THR A 147 -12.48 -8.77 1.13
N VAL A 148 -12.29 -7.96 0.10
CA VAL A 148 -11.60 -6.66 0.23
C VAL A 148 -12.58 -5.65 0.81
N THR A 149 -12.36 -5.24 2.07
CA THR A 149 -13.26 -4.30 2.77
C THR A 149 -12.89 -2.85 2.56
N GLU A 150 -11.62 -2.57 2.29
CA GLU A 150 -11.13 -1.20 2.06
C GLU A 150 -9.88 -1.19 1.20
N ARG A 151 -9.86 -0.30 0.22
CA ARG A 151 -8.68 -0.04 -0.61
C ARG A 151 -8.60 1.43 -0.98
N TRP A 152 -7.38 1.97 -0.93
CA TRP A 152 -7.07 3.32 -1.38
C TRP A 152 -6.06 3.27 -2.52
N ARG A 153 -6.29 4.02 -3.57
CA ARG A 153 -5.40 4.13 -4.70
C ARG A 153 -5.06 5.59 -4.99
N HIS A 154 -4.02 5.79 -5.77
CA HIS A 154 -3.70 7.12 -6.26
C HIS A 154 -4.79 7.62 -7.22
N GLY A 155 -5.12 8.90 -7.14
CA GLY A 155 -6.08 9.53 -8.07
C GLY A 155 -5.54 9.71 -9.48
N TYR A 156 -4.22 9.62 -9.63
CA TYR A 156 -3.52 9.76 -10.92
C TYR A 156 -2.50 8.62 -11.06
N ASP A 157 -2.50 7.98 -12.20
CA ASP A 157 -1.59 6.88 -12.51
C ASP A 157 -0.40 7.41 -13.28
N VAL A 158 0.78 7.38 -12.66
CA VAL A 158 2.04 7.88 -13.24
C VAL A 158 2.77 6.79 -14.02
N PHE A 159 2.40 5.54 -13.80
CA PHE A 159 3.05 4.40 -14.43
C PHE A 159 2.12 3.76 -15.47
N PRO A 160 2.14 4.22 -16.74
CA PRO A 160 1.39 3.53 -17.77
C PRO A 160 1.96 2.12 -17.90
N ASP A 161 1.13 1.16 -17.57
CA ASP A 161 1.49 -0.24 -17.75
C ASP A 161 1.28 -0.61 -19.22
N SER A 162 2.36 -0.98 -19.89
CA SER A 162 2.32 -1.43 -21.28
C SER A 162 1.48 -2.69 -21.49
N ASN A 163 1.23 -3.44 -20.42
CA ASN A 163 0.53 -4.74 -20.45
C ASN A 163 -0.84 -4.72 -19.76
N ARG A 164 -1.43 -3.54 -19.50
CA ARG A 164 -2.76 -3.38 -18.86
C ARG A 164 -2.91 -4.23 -17.59
N CYS A 165 -1.94 -4.18 -16.68
CA CYS A 165 -2.08 -4.83 -15.40
C CYS A 165 -3.34 -4.33 -14.68
N LEU A 166 -4.24 -5.24 -14.35
CA LEU A 166 -5.52 -4.98 -13.67
C LEU A 166 -5.40 -4.12 -12.41
N LEU A 167 -4.22 -4.08 -11.81
CA LEU A 167 -3.92 -3.30 -10.62
C LEU A 167 -4.00 -1.79 -10.84
N TYR A 168 -3.77 -1.33 -12.07
CA TYR A 168 -3.80 0.09 -12.41
C TYR A 168 -5.14 0.55 -12.97
N THR A 169 -5.95 -0.35 -13.49
CA THR A 169 -7.24 -0.03 -14.13
C THR A 169 -8.45 -0.28 -13.25
N SER A 170 -8.33 -1.09 -12.19
CA SER A 170 -9.47 -1.37 -11.31
C SER A 170 -9.84 -0.14 -10.50
N ARG A 171 -10.99 0.43 -10.79
CA ARG A 171 -11.65 1.39 -9.90
C ARG A 171 -12.01 0.65 -8.62
N CYS A 172 -11.50 1.12 -7.50
CA CYS A 172 -12.02 0.70 -6.23
C CYS A 172 -13.28 1.50 -5.94
N VAL A 173 -14.33 0.81 -5.74
CA VAL A 173 -15.58 1.34 -5.21
C VAL A 173 -15.45 1.41 -3.71
#